data_9a88f56025579ef7e50282469aceb1f2
#
_entry.id   9a88f56025579ef7e50282469aceb1f2
#
_cell.length_a   1.000
_cell.length_b   1.000
_cell.length_c   1.000
_cell.angle_alpha   90.00
_cell.angle_beta   90.00
_cell.angle_gamma   90.00
#
_symmetry.space_group_name_H-M   'P 1'
#
loop_
_entity.id
_entity.type
_entity.pdbx_description
1 polymer ?
#
loop_
_entity_poly.entity_id
_entity_poly.type
_entity_poly.pdbx_seq_one_letter_code
_entity_poly.pdbx_strand_id
1 'polypeptide(L)'
;MNTLPIKRVVVVGGGTAGWMTAAVLARAMGGSLEIRVVESDAIGIVGVGEATIPQIRNVNTFLGIAEDAMLAATGGTFKLGIEFNDWRREGHSYLHAFGEVGLPLGPLPFQHYWLRSRAGTDAPDLWAYSLNARAARSHRMDRLETVGNTPVCGIKYAFHFDASLYGRMLRTYAEQRGVRRSEGRINEVKLRGEDGFIEAVMLESGERIEGDLFVDCSGFRGLLIEQTLQAGFEDWRNWLPCDRALAVPSAPASAMRPYTQANARPAGWQWRIPLQHRTGNGHVYCSEHMSDDEAADMLLRSLDGAALGEPKPIRFAAGIRRQLWLRNCVAIGLSAGFLEPLESTAIHLIQSGVSRLLALFPDRGFDPALIEQYNRKVRQEYEQVRDFLVLHYRASERRDTPFWRRCAALPVPEGLQRKLDLFRATGQIFREDEELFTEQSWLQVMVGQGILPRRHHPAADELPPAQLEEFLSTIRKVICTAVERMASHERFIAEHCASAQR
;
A
#
# COMPACT_ATOMS: atom_id res chain seq x y z
N MET A 1 18.29 -35.42 5.57
CA MET A 1 19.34 -34.90 6.44
C MET A 1 18.67 -34.25 7.65
N ASN A 2 19.08 -34.57 8.87
CA ASN A 2 18.46 -34.00 10.06
C ASN A 2 19.08 -32.63 10.30
N THR A 3 18.57 -31.58 9.66
CA THR A 3 19.06 -30.21 9.81
C THR A 3 18.54 -29.62 11.13
N LEU A 4 19.38 -28.83 11.80
CA LEU A 4 19.03 -28.23 13.10
C LEU A 4 17.99 -27.11 12.88
N PRO A 5 16.98 -26.98 13.76
CA PRO A 5 16.00 -25.89 13.66
C PRO A 5 16.64 -24.52 13.92
N ILE A 6 16.09 -23.48 13.32
CA ILE A 6 16.36 -22.08 13.69
C ILE A 6 15.91 -21.86 15.13
N LYS A 7 16.75 -21.24 15.94
CA LYS A 7 16.46 -20.89 17.33
C LYS A 7 16.51 -19.39 17.59
N ARG A 8 17.45 -18.69 16.94
CA ARG A 8 17.70 -17.26 17.15
C ARG A 8 17.42 -16.48 15.89
N VAL A 9 16.45 -15.56 15.97
CA VAL A 9 16.11 -14.64 14.88
C VAL A 9 16.48 -13.22 15.31
N VAL A 10 17.29 -12.54 14.50
CA VAL A 10 17.68 -11.15 14.71
C VAL A 10 17.03 -10.29 13.66
N VAL A 11 16.17 -9.34 14.07
CA VAL A 11 15.53 -8.36 13.22
C VAL A 11 16.29 -7.04 13.36
N VAL A 12 16.83 -6.52 12.26
CA VAL A 12 17.62 -5.29 12.26
C VAL A 12 16.78 -4.14 11.71
N GLY A 13 16.44 -3.20 12.58
CA GLY A 13 15.59 -2.04 12.31
C GLY A 13 14.31 -2.05 13.12
N GLY A 14 14.01 -0.96 13.81
CA GLY A 14 12.88 -0.78 14.74
C GLY A 14 11.71 0.03 14.18
N GLY A 15 11.61 0.19 12.86
CA GLY A 15 10.44 0.78 12.22
C GLY A 15 9.26 -0.19 12.16
N THR A 16 8.19 0.21 11.48
CA THR A 16 6.99 -0.62 11.29
C THR A 16 7.33 -2.00 10.73
N ALA A 17 8.27 -2.10 9.78
CA ALA A 17 8.69 -3.37 9.19
C ALA A 17 9.29 -4.32 10.23
N GLY A 18 10.22 -3.83 11.06
CA GLY A 18 10.87 -4.66 12.07
C GLY A 18 9.91 -5.11 13.16
N TRP A 19 9.14 -4.20 13.72
CA TRP A 19 8.20 -4.55 14.79
C TRP A 19 7.02 -5.39 14.31
N MET A 20 6.55 -5.19 13.06
CA MET A 20 5.56 -6.09 12.46
C MET A 20 6.13 -7.50 12.27
N THR A 21 7.36 -7.61 11.76
CA THR A 21 8.05 -8.89 11.60
C THR A 21 8.20 -9.61 12.95
N ALA A 22 8.70 -8.91 13.97
CA ALA A 22 8.88 -9.47 15.30
C ALA A 22 7.55 -9.91 15.95
N ALA A 23 6.51 -9.07 15.85
CA ALA A 23 5.18 -9.37 16.39
C ALA A 23 4.55 -10.61 15.73
N VAL A 24 4.62 -10.69 14.40
CA VAL A 24 4.06 -11.82 13.63
C VAL A 24 4.83 -13.12 13.93
N LEU A 25 6.16 -13.08 13.93
CA LEU A 25 6.99 -14.25 14.27
C LEU A 25 6.74 -14.71 15.72
N ALA A 26 6.68 -13.79 16.68
CA ALA A 26 6.41 -14.14 18.09
C ALA A 26 5.01 -14.75 18.26
N ARG A 27 4.02 -14.26 17.51
CA ARG A 27 2.65 -14.80 17.53
C ARG A 27 2.56 -16.20 16.92
N ALA A 28 3.26 -16.41 15.80
CA ALA A 28 3.19 -17.65 15.03
C ALA A 28 4.03 -18.78 15.65
N MET A 29 5.25 -18.45 16.09
CA MET A 29 6.26 -19.45 16.50
C MET A 29 6.33 -19.64 18.02
N GLY A 30 5.59 -18.82 18.78
CA GLY A 30 5.50 -18.92 20.25
C GLY A 30 6.88 -18.95 20.93
N GLY A 31 7.03 -19.79 21.94
CA GLY A 31 8.28 -19.93 22.69
C GLY A 31 9.39 -20.73 21.99
N SER A 32 9.22 -21.13 20.74
CA SER A 32 10.23 -21.93 20.00
C SER A 32 11.38 -21.09 19.43
N LEU A 33 11.22 -19.77 19.33
CA LEU A 33 12.19 -18.82 18.81
C LEU A 33 12.61 -17.79 19.88
N GLU A 34 13.89 -17.53 19.96
CA GLU A 34 14.43 -16.33 20.58
C GLU A 34 14.50 -15.22 19.52
N ILE A 35 13.65 -14.21 19.67
CA ILE A 35 13.56 -13.10 18.71
C ILE A 35 14.16 -11.86 19.36
N ARG A 36 15.07 -11.21 18.64
CA ARG A 36 15.73 -9.99 19.07
C ARG A 36 15.62 -8.91 18.02
N VAL A 37 15.09 -7.74 18.38
CA VAL A 37 15.05 -6.55 17.52
C VAL A 37 16.20 -5.64 17.89
N VAL A 38 17.01 -5.27 16.92
CA VAL A 38 18.13 -4.31 17.06
C VAL A 38 17.73 -3.01 16.40
N GLU A 39 17.64 -1.95 17.18
CA GLU A 39 17.28 -0.61 16.68
C GLU A 39 18.04 0.49 17.43
N SER A 40 18.04 1.71 16.90
CA SER A 40 18.60 2.86 17.60
C SER A 40 17.63 4.03 17.60
N ASP A 41 17.34 4.55 18.78
CA ASP A 41 16.51 5.73 18.99
C ASP A 41 17.10 6.98 18.28
N ALA A 42 18.42 7.00 18.05
CA ALA A 42 19.11 8.08 17.33
C ALA A 42 18.87 8.10 15.82
N ILE A 43 18.39 6.99 15.22
CA ILE A 43 18.16 6.92 13.76
C ILE A 43 16.80 7.53 13.40
N GLY A 44 15.85 7.51 14.34
CA GLY A 44 14.50 8.02 14.13
C GLY A 44 13.67 7.22 13.13
N ILE A 45 12.38 7.43 13.14
CA ILE A 45 11.42 6.87 12.19
C ILE A 45 10.96 8.00 11.28
N VAL A 46 10.79 7.74 9.99
CA VAL A 46 10.12 8.69 9.08
C VAL A 46 8.64 8.71 9.48
N GLY A 47 8.30 9.61 10.42
CA GLY A 47 6.98 9.73 11.03
C GLY A 47 6.01 10.48 10.13
N VAL A 48 5.58 9.88 9.05
CA VAL A 48 4.48 10.34 8.21
C VAL A 48 3.18 9.63 8.61
N GLY A 49 2.02 10.21 8.29
CA GLY A 49 0.77 9.45 8.33
C GLY A 49 0.83 8.38 7.24
N GLU A 50 0.52 7.16 7.61
CA GLU A 50 0.45 6.03 6.68
C GLU A 50 -0.98 5.77 6.25
N ALA A 51 -1.13 5.43 4.97
CA ALA A 51 -2.36 4.90 4.41
C ALA A 51 -2.15 3.42 4.08
N THR A 52 -3.17 2.61 4.30
CA THR A 52 -3.12 1.17 4.08
C THR A 52 -4.17 0.71 3.07
N ILE A 53 -4.17 -0.58 2.78
CA ILE A 53 -5.18 -1.27 1.99
C ILE A 53 -5.87 -2.34 2.84
N PRO A 54 -7.03 -2.89 2.45
CA PRO A 54 -7.84 -3.76 3.30
C PRO A 54 -7.12 -4.95 3.92
N GLN A 55 -6.04 -5.44 3.32
CA GLN A 55 -5.23 -6.54 3.80
C GLN A 55 -4.59 -6.31 5.18
N ILE A 56 -4.44 -5.03 5.62
CA ILE A 56 -3.94 -4.73 6.97
C ILE A 56 -4.80 -5.35 8.06
N ARG A 57 -6.10 -5.53 7.81
CA ARG A 57 -7.02 -6.16 8.73
C ARG A 57 -6.65 -7.62 9.02
N ASN A 58 -6.09 -8.33 8.03
CA ASN A 58 -5.68 -9.72 8.19
C ASN A 58 -4.56 -9.85 9.24
N VAL A 59 -3.53 -9.01 9.17
CA VAL A 59 -2.44 -9.06 10.15
C VAL A 59 -2.91 -8.62 11.53
N ASN A 60 -3.73 -7.58 11.62
CA ASN A 60 -4.29 -7.15 12.90
C ASN A 60 -5.16 -8.24 13.54
N THR A 61 -6.00 -8.91 12.76
CA THR A 61 -6.81 -10.04 13.21
C THR A 61 -5.92 -11.21 13.67
N PHE A 62 -4.88 -11.55 12.88
CA PHE A 62 -3.93 -12.60 13.27
C PHE A 62 -3.22 -12.28 14.59
N LEU A 63 -2.85 -11.04 14.82
CA LEU A 63 -2.25 -10.58 16.07
C LEU A 63 -3.27 -10.46 17.21
N GLY A 64 -4.57 -10.51 16.95
CA GLY A 64 -5.62 -10.27 17.93
C GLY A 64 -5.73 -8.81 18.37
N ILE A 65 -5.33 -7.88 17.50
CA ILE A 65 -5.41 -6.45 17.76
C ILE A 65 -6.84 -5.99 17.46
N ALA A 66 -7.52 -5.47 18.47
CA ALA A 66 -8.84 -4.89 18.34
C ALA A 66 -8.77 -3.60 17.50
N GLU A 67 -9.60 -3.52 16.47
CA GLU A 67 -9.60 -2.47 15.45
C GLU A 67 -9.84 -1.07 16.06
N ASP A 68 -10.86 -0.94 16.92
CA ASP A 68 -11.19 0.33 17.57
C ASP A 68 -10.08 0.80 18.51
N ALA A 69 -9.49 -0.12 19.27
CA ALA A 69 -8.37 0.19 20.15
C ALA A 69 -7.13 0.64 19.37
N MET A 70 -6.86 0.00 18.23
CA MET A 70 -5.75 0.38 17.34
C MET A 70 -5.98 1.79 16.77
N LEU A 71 -7.17 2.08 16.25
CA LEU A 71 -7.50 3.40 15.70
C LEU A 71 -7.43 4.50 16.76
N ALA A 72 -7.97 4.24 17.96
CA ALA A 72 -7.88 5.18 19.07
C ALA A 72 -6.42 5.46 19.50
N ALA A 73 -5.59 4.40 19.59
CA ALA A 73 -4.19 4.50 20.01
C ALA A 73 -3.29 5.18 18.96
N THR A 74 -3.65 5.09 17.69
CA THR A 74 -2.84 5.62 16.57
C THR A 74 -3.37 6.92 15.98
N GLY A 75 -4.48 7.46 16.54
CA GLY A 75 -5.19 8.59 15.98
C GLY A 75 -5.70 8.31 14.57
N GLY A 76 -6.02 7.04 14.30
CA GLY A 76 -6.33 6.54 12.97
C GLY A 76 -7.74 6.89 12.51
N THR A 77 -7.96 6.79 11.19
CA THR A 77 -9.25 6.99 10.52
C THR A 77 -9.52 5.87 9.54
N PHE A 78 -10.77 5.75 9.05
CA PHE A 78 -11.10 4.77 8.02
C PHE A 78 -10.74 5.28 6.62
N LYS A 79 -10.37 4.33 5.76
CA LYS A 79 -10.04 4.58 4.37
C LYS A 79 -10.90 3.68 3.47
N LEU A 80 -11.66 4.30 2.56
CA LEU A 80 -12.53 3.62 1.59
C LEU A 80 -11.95 3.56 0.17
N GLY A 81 -10.86 4.26 -0.06
CA GLY A 81 -10.20 4.33 -1.36
C GLY A 81 -9.17 5.46 -1.44
N ILE A 82 -8.79 5.80 -2.67
CA ILE A 82 -7.87 6.89 -3.00
C ILE A 82 -8.53 7.76 -4.07
N GLU A 83 -8.62 9.05 -3.82
CA GLU A 83 -9.07 10.04 -4.80
C GLU A 83 -7.88 10.59 -5.57
N PHE A 84 -7.92 10.45 -6.88
CA PHE A 84 -6.90 10.93 -7.81
C PHE A 84 -7.38 12.22 -8.46
N ASN A 85 -6.73 13.35 -8.12
CA ASN A 85 -7.06 14.67 -8.65
C ASN A 85 -6.01 15.10 -9.66
N ASP A 86 -6.45 15.63 -10.80
CA ASP A 86 -5.61 16.15 -11.89
C ASP A 86 -4.67 15.11 -12.57
N TRP A 87 -4.87 13.82 -12.33
CA TRP A 87 -4.01 12.77 -12.93
C TRP A 87 -4.28 12.56 -14.41
N ARG A 88 -5.55 12.44 -14.80
CA ARG A 88 -5.90 12.33 -16.22
C ARG A 88 -5.63 13.63 -16.94
N ARG A 89 -6.21 14.73 -16.45
CA ARG A 89 -6.08 16.10 -16.92
C ARG A 89 -6.44 17.06 -15.79
N GLU A 90 -6.04 18.32 -15.87
CA GLU A 90 -6.42 19.31 -14.87
C GLU A 90 -7.94 19.46 -14.73
N GLY A 91 -8.40 19.59 -13.49
CA GLY A 91 -9.83 19.66 -13.13
C GLY A 91 -10.58 18.33 -13.18
N HIS A 92 -9.93 17.22 -13.50
CA HIS A 92 -10.55 15.88 -13.48
C HIS A 92 -10.19 15.12 -12.22
N SER A 93 -11.18 14.46 -11.61
CA SER A 93 -10.96 13.55 -10.48
C SER A 93 -11.65 12.22 -10.70
N TYR A 94 -11.06 11.16 -10.14
CA TYR A 94 -11.69 9.85 -10.02
C TYR A 94 -11.31 9.20 -8.70
N LEU A 95 -12.08 8.21 -8.27
CA LEU A 95 -11.83 7.47 -7.03
C LEU A 95 -11.45 6.03 -7.39
N HIS A 96 -10.31 5.56 -6.90
CA HIS A 96 -10.03 4.12 -6.80
C HIS A 96 -10.56 3.66 -5.44
N ALA A 97 -11.83 3.26 -5.42
CA ALA A 97 -12.51 2.79 -4.22
C ALA A 97 -12.20 1.31 -3.97
N PHE A 98 -12.15 0.91 -2.71
CA PHE A 98 -12.13 -0.51 -2.36
C PHE A 98 -13.48 -1.15 -2.65
N GLY A 99 -13.50 -2.49 -2.72
CA GLY A 99 -14.72 -3.27 -2.92
C GLY A 99 -15.18 -3.31 -4.37
N GLU A 100 -16.44 -3.69 -4.54
CA GLU A 100 -17.01 -4.02 -5.84
C GLU A 100 -17.65 -2.81 -6.53
N VAL A 101 -17.71 -2.89 -7.85
CA VAL A 101 -18.46 -1.98 -8.71
C VAL A 101 -19.54 -2.76 -9.44
N GLY A 102 -20.80 -2.47 -9.12
CA GLY A 102 -21.95 -3.16 -9.65
C GLY A 102 -22.04 -4.63 -9.21
N LEU A 103 -22.83 -5.37 -9.94
CA LEU A 103 -23.06 -6.80 -9.72
C LEU A 103 -22.88 -7.55 -11.05
N PRO A 104 -22.21 -8.71 -11.07
CA PRO A 104 -22.22 -9.56 -12.24
C PRO A 104 -23.65 -10.09 -12.49
N LEU A 105 -23.99 -10.34 -13.74
CA LEU A 105 -25.21 -11.02 -14.09
C LEU A 105 -24.84 -12.33 -14.81
N GLY A 106 -25.08 -13.46 -14.16
CA GLY A 106 -24.57 -14.74 -14.59
C GLY A 106 -23.04 -14.74 -14.63
N PRO A 107 -22.39 -15.27 -15.69
CA PRO A 107 -20.94 -15.31 -15.82
C PRO A 107 -20.34 -14.00 -16.34
N LEU A 108 -21.15 -13.01 -16.69
CA LEU A 108 -20.69 -11.78 -17.33
C LEU A 108 -20.43 -10.70 -16.27
N PRO A 109 -19.22 -10.13 -16.21
CA PRO A 109 -18.89 -9.03 -15.32
C PRO A 109 -19.71 -7.77 -15.57
N PHE A 110 -19.96 -7.02 -14.49
CA PHE A 110 -20.82 -5.81 -14.52
C PHE A 110 -20.43 -4.78 -15.57
N GLN A 111 -19.14 -4.56 -15.80
CA GLN A 111 -18.68 -3.51 -16.71
C GLN A 111 -19.25 -3.64 -18.12
N HIS A 112 -19.60 -4.83 -18.59
CA HIS A 112 -20.17 -5.02 -19.93
C HIS A 112 -21.59 -4.48 -20.05
N TYR A 113 -22.38 -4.62 -19.00
CA TYR A 113 -23.72 -4.03 -18.93
C TYR A 113 -23.68 -2.51 -18.81
N TRP A 114 -22.75 -2.00 -17.99
CA TRP A 114 -22.48 -0.57 -17.88
C TRP A 114 -21.97 0.03 -19.20
N LEU A 115 -21.01 -0.61 -19.87
CA LEU A 115 -20.50 -0.17 -21.17
C LEU A 115 -21.60 -0.11 -22.22
N ARG A 116 -22.48 -1.12 -22.26
CA ARG A 116 -23.64 -1.12 -23.17
C ARG A 116 -24.58 0.05 -22.88
N SER A 117 -24.86 0.34 -21.63
CA SER A 117 -25.74 1.49 -21.27
C SER A 117 -25.17 2.84 -21.69
N ARG A 118 -23.85 2.96 -21.86
CA ARG A 118 -23.18 4.20 -22.29
C ARG A 118 -23.38 4.55 -23.78
N ALA A 119 -23.97 3.67 -24.56
CA ALA A 119 -24.36 4.01 -25.92
C ALA A 119 -25.43 5.13 -25.95
N GLY A 120 -26.12 5.39 -24.81
CA GLY A 120 -26.97 6.57 -24.57
C GLY A 120 -26.17 7.73 -23.97
N THR A 121 -26.68 8.96 -24.15
CA THR A 121 -25.99 10.21 -23.77
C THR A 121 -25.98 10.48 -22.26
N ASP A 122 -26.89 9.90 -21.47
CA ASP A 122 -27.10 10.21 -20.04
C ASP A 122 -26.77 9.04 -19.07
N ALA A 123 -25.92 8.10 -19.50
CA ALA A 123 -25.56 6.99 -18.64
C ALA A 123 -24.76 7.46 -17.43
N PRO A 124 -25.14 7.04 -16.19
CA PRO A 124 -24.40 7.37 -14.99
C PRO A 124 -22.95 6.88 -15.05
N ASP A 125 -22.06 7.58 -14.32
CA ASP A 125 -20.67 7.18 -14.22
C ASP A 125 -20.51 5.81 -13.51
N LEU A 126 -19.34 5.18 -13.67
CA LEU A 126 -19.07 3.86 -13.10
C LEU A 126 -19.22 3.86 -11.57
N TRP A 127 -18.82 4.94 -10.90
CA TRP A 127 -18.82 5.06 -9.44
C TRP A 127 -20.23 5.19 -8.83
N ALA A 128 -21.26 5.46 -9.62
CA ALA A 128 -22.65 5.41 -9.18
C ALA A 128 -23.06 3.97 -8.74
N TYR A 129 -22.31 2.98 -9.18
CA TYR A 129 -22.53 1.56 -8.92
C TYR A 129 -21.55 0.97 -7.88
N SER A 130 -20.76 1.79 -7.19
CA SER A 130 -19.88 1.38 -6.10
C SER A 130 -20.38 1.93 -4.77
N LEU A 131 -20.71 1.03 -3.82
CA LEU A 131 -21.09 1.42 -2.47
C LEU A 131 -19.97 2.21 -1.79
N ASN A 132 -18.73 1.73 -1.90
CA ASN A 132 -17.56 2.39 -1.34
C ASN A 132 -17.35 3.78 -1.91
N ALA A 133 -17.43 3.94 -3.23
CA ALA A 133 -17.24 5.24 -3.86
C ALA A 133 -18.33 6.24 -3.45
N ARG A 134 -19.58 5.80 -3.37
CA ARG A 134 -20.70 6.64 -2.93
C ARG A 134 -20.56 7.03 -1.46
N ALA A 135 -20.22 6.08 -0.58
CA ALA A 135 -19.98 6.35 0.84
C ALA A 135 -18.79 7.33 1.03
N ALA A 136 -17.68 7.10 0.32
CA ALA A 136 -16.50 7.95 0.38
C ALA A 136 -16.83 9.40 -0.01
N ARG A 137 -17.44 9.63 -1.18
CA ARG A 137 -17.83 10.96 -1.65
C ARG A 137 -18.87 11.67 -0.77
N SER A 138 -19.68 10.89 -0.04
CA SER A 138 -20.66 11.42 0.92
C SER A 138 -20.11 11.54 2.34
N HIS A 139 -18.79 11.27 2.55
CA HIS A 139 -18.11 11.25 3.85
C HIS A 139 -18.83 10.37 4.88
N ARG A 140 -19.30 9.19 4.44
CA ARG A 140 -20.03 8.23 5.27
C ARG A 140 -19.19 7.00 5.54
N MET A 141 -19.45 6.37 6.70
CA MET A 141 -18.78 5.13 7.10
C MET A 141 -19.75 4.23 7.85
N ASP A 142 -19.62 2.93 7.60
CA ASP A 142 -20.24 1.86 8.35
C ASP A 142 -19.44 0.55 8.15
N ARG A 143 -19.62 -0.43 9.02
CA ARG A 143 -19.02 -1.77 8.93
C ARG A 143 -20.00 -2.79 8.36
N LEU A 144 -20.73 -2.42 7.33
CA LEU A 144 -21.66 -3.32 6.66
C LEU A 144 -20.91 -4.45 5.96
N GLU A 145 -21.29 -5.69 6.21
CA GLU A 145 -20.80 -6.86 5.45
C GLU A 145 -21.58 -7.06 4.16
N THR A 146 -22.88 -6.81 4.20
CA THR A 146 -23.82 -6.85 3.07
C THR A 146 -24.82 -5.70 3.17
N VAL A 147 -25.47 -5.34 2.08
CA VAL A 147 -26.54 -4.35 2.08
C VAL A 147 -27.88 -5.05 2.25
N GLY A 148 -28.30 -5.24 3.50
CA GLY A 148 -29.53 -5.97 3.84
C GLY A 148 -29.55 -7.37 3.23
N ASN A 149 -30.69 -7.78 2.67
CA ASN A 149 -30.85 -9.07 1.99
C ASN A 149 -30.60 -8.97 0.47
N THR A 150 -29.75 -8.05 0.02
CA THR A 150 -29.41 -7.89 -1.38
C THR A 150 -28.04 -8.53 -1.69
N PRO A 151 -27.71 -8.84 -2.95
CA PRO A 151 -26.39 -9.33 -3.34
C PRO A 151 -25.31 -8.25 -3.33
N VAL A 152 -25.62 -6.99 -3.01
CA VAL A 152 -24.64 -5.90 -2.97
C VAL A 152 -23.72 -6.11 -1.76
N CYS A 153 -22.42 -6.26 -2.04
CA CYS A 153 -21.40 -6.38 -1.01
C CYS A 153 -21.35 -5.12 -0.12
N GLY A 154 -21.03 -5.33 1.15
CA GLY A 154 -20.87 -4.24 2.10
C GLY A 154 -19.60 -3.43 1.89
N ILE A 155 -19.31 -2.56 2.85
CA ILE A 155 -18.15 -1.66 2.82
C ILE A 155 -16.84 -2.44 3.00
N LYS A 156 -15.90 -2.25 2.07
CA LYS A 156 -14.51 -2.69 2.21
C LYS A 156 -13.67 -1.48 2.62
N TYR A 157 -12.86 -1.66 3.65
CA TYR A 157 -12.10 -0.54 4.20
C TYR A 157 -10.73 -0.95 4.70
N ALA A 158 -9.87 0.04 4.78
CA ALA A 158 -8.57 0.03 5.39
C ALA A 158 -8.47 1.20 6.38
N PHE A 159 -7.26 1.58 6.76
CA PHE A 159 -7.02 2.61 7.75
C PHE A 159 -5.97 3.61 7.27
N HIS A 160 -6.11 4.83 7.77
CA HIS A 160 -5.02 5.76 7.96
C HIS A 160 -4.58 5.71 9.41
N PHE A 161 -3.30 5.80 9.69
CA PHE A 161 -2.80 5.88 11.06
C PHE A 161 -1.42 6.54 11.15
N ASP A 162 -1.05 6.94 12.36
CA ASP A 162 0.31 7.38 12.65
C ASP A 162 1.25 6.16 12.71
N ALA A 163 2.20 6.08 11.77
CA ALA A 163 3.12 4.95 11.66
C ALA A 163 3.99 4.76 12.90
N SER A 164 4.37 5.87 13.55
CA SER A 164 5.20 5.82 14.76
C SER A 164 4.41 5.26 15.95
N LEU A 165 3.13 5.64 16.07
CA LEU A 165 2.23 5.10 17.10
C LEU A 165 1.93 3.62 16.86
N TYR A 166 1.68 3.25 15.61
CA TYR A 166 1.46 1.85 15.23
C TYR A 166 2.70 0.99 15.49
N GLY A 167 3.89 1.48 15.14
CA GLY A 167 5.17 0.81 15.45
C GLY A 167 5.37 0.60 16.94
N ARG A 168 5.08 1.61 17.78
CA ARG A 168 5.13 1.48 19.26
C ARG A 168 4.14 0.46 19.80
N MET A 169 2.94 0.42 19.26
CA MET A 169 1.94 -0.59 19.64
C MET A 169 2.41 -2.00 19.31
N LEU A 170 2.97 -2.22 18.11
CA LEU A 170 3.53 -3.51 17.70
C LEU A 170 4.74 -3.89 18.56
N ARG A 171 5.59 -2.93 18.95
CA ARG A 171 6.69 -3.15 19.87
C ARG A 171 6.19 -3.65 21.22
N THR A 172 5.26 -2.93 21.84
CA THR A 172 4.66 -3.35 23.13
C THR A 172 4.07 -4.75 23.03
N TYR A 173 3.35 -5.03 21.94
CA TYR A 173 2.77 -6.35 21.68
C TYR A 173 3.84 -7.46 21.59
N ALA A 174 4.94 -7.21 20.89
CA ALA A 174 6.03 -8.17 20.70
C ALA A 174 6.83 -8.40 21.98
N GLU A 175 7.17 -7.33 22.72
CA GLU A 175 7.89 -7.40 24.00
C GLU A 175 7.09 -8.20 25.05
N GLN A 176 5.76 -8.04 25.12
CA GLN A 176 4.88 -8.85 25.98
C GLN A 176 4.90 -10.35 25.63
N ARG A 177 5.39 -10.72 24.44
CA ARG A 177 5.55 -12.11 23.96
C ARG A 177 6.98 -12.60 23.98
N GLY A 178 7.85 -11.92 24.72
CA GLY A 178 9.23 -12.33 24.94
C GLY A 178 10.23 -11.87 23.89
N VAL A 179 9.82 -11.02 22.94
CA VAL A 179 10.78 -10.38 22.03
C VAL A 179 11.68 -9.43 22.81
N ARG A 180 12.99 -9.55 22.61
CA ARG A 180 13.98 -8.68 23.26
C ARG A 180 14.36 -7.54 22.34
N ARG A 181 14.45 -6.34 22.88
CA ARG A 181 15.01 -5.15 22.22
C ARG A 181 16.46 -4.94 22.62
N SER A 182 17.32 -4.67 21.65
CA SER A 182 18.67 -4.12 21.88
C SER A 182 18.73 -2.74 21.25
N GLU A 183 18.94 -1.74 22.09
CA GLU A 183 19.16 -0.37 21.65
C GLU A 183 20.64 -0.19 21.33
N GLY A 184 20.93 0.37 20.14
CA GLY A 184 22.26 0.72 19.72
C GLY A 184 22.45 0.68 18.20
N ARG A 185 23.47 1.39 17.74
CA ARG A 185 23.86 1.37 16.32
C ARG A 185 24.75 0.18 16.05
N ILE A 186 24.49 -0.51 14.93
CA ILE A 186 25.38 -1.54 14.41
C ILE A 186 26.54 -0.85 13.69
N ASN A 187 27.76 -1.16 14.11
CA ASN A 187 29.00 -0.67 13.50
C ASN A 187 29.72 -1.73 12.66
N GLU A 188 29.46 -3.02 12.88
CA GLU A 188 30.06 -4.11 12.13
C GLU A 188 29.12 -5.30 12.01
N VAL A 189 29.21 -6.02 10.90
CA VAL A 189 28.52 -7.30 10.66
C VAL A 189 29.57 -8.38 10.45
N LYS A 190 29.53 -9.41 11.26
CA LYS A 190 30.48 -10.54 11.18
C LYS A 190 29.91 -11.62 10.27
N LEU A 191 30.70 -12.03 9.29
CA LEU A 191 30.39 -13.15 8.40
C LEU A 191 31.19 -14.37 8.79
N ARG A 192 30.60 -15.57 8.68
CA ARG A 192 31.31 -16.82 8.77
C ARG A 192 32.26 -16.98 7.61
N GLY A 193 33.50 -17.41 7.88
CA GLY A 193 34.52 -17.56 6.85
C GLY A 193 34.25 -18.69 5.86
N GLU A 194 33.48 -19.72 6.28
CA GLU A 194 33.24 -20.94 5.49
C GLU A 194 32.21 -20.72 4.37
N ASP A 195 31.12 -20.02 4.63
CA ASP A 195 29.96 -19.91 3.74
C ASP A 195 29.49 -18.45 3.52
N GLY A 196 30.09 -17.52 4.27
CA GLY A 196 29.74 -16.11 4.21
C GLY A 196 28.36 -15.76 4.77
N PHE A 197 27.75 -16.65 5.54
CA PHE A 197 26.52 -16.36 6.28
C PHE A 197 26.80 -15.32 7.37
N ILE A 198 25.79 -14.55 7.75
CA ILE A 198 25.92 -13.62 8.87
C ILE A 198 25.97 -14.45 10.16
N GLU A 199 27.02 -14.21 10.96
CA GLU A 199 27.21 -14.83 12.26
C GLU A 199 26.64 -13.98 13.38
N ALA A 200 26.96 -12.68 13.35
CA ALA A 200 26.57 -11.71 14.37
C ALA A 200 26.55 -10.28 13.83
N VAL A 201 25.82 -9.42 14.53
CA VAL A 201 25.95 -7.96 14.40
C VAL A 201 26.63 -7.43 15.68
N MET A 202 27.51 -6.42 15.51
CA MET A 202 28.22 -5.76 16.58
C MET A 202 27.65 -4.37 16.79
N LEU A 203 27.29 -4.03 18.03
CA LEU A 203 26.85 -2.68 18.37
C LEU A 203 28.06 -1.77 18.69
N GLU A 204 27.90 -0.46 18.58
CA GLU A 204 28.89 0.54 19.01
C GLU A 204 29.26 0.37 20.50
N SER A 205 28.37 -0.17 21.32
CA SER A 205 28.62 -0.52 22.72
C SER A 205 29.58 -1.68 22.93
N GLY A 206 29.97 -2.41 21.87
CA GLY A 206 30.72 -3.64 21.90
C GLY A 206 29.86 -4.90 22.11
N GLU A 207 28.55 -4.78 22.27
CA GLU A 207 27.64 -5.94 22.36
C GLU A 207 27.65 -6.74 21.07
N ARG A 208 27.87 -8.04 21.14
CA ARG A 208 27.79 -9.02 20.06
C ARG A 208 26.42 -9.71 20.09
N ILE A 209 25.68 -9.64 19.00
CA ILE A 209 24.36 -10.26 18.89
C ILE A 209 24.40 -11.30 17.77
N GLU A 210 24.37 -12.55 18.17
CA GLU A 210 24.41 -13.72 17.28
C GLU A 210 23.00 -14.12 16.85
N GLY A 211 22.88 -14.65 15.62
CA GLY A 211 21.63 -15.16 15.07
C GLY A 211 21.82 -16.35 14.16
N ASP A 212 20.76 -17.15 14.01
CA ASP A 212 20.69 -18.21 13.00
C ASP A 212 20.06 -17.65 11.70
N LEU A 213 19.04 -16.82 11.84
CA LEU A 213 18.35 -16.12 10.76
C LEU A 213 18.35 -14.62 11.06
N PHE A 214 18.62 -13.81 10.06
CA PHE A 214 18.57 -12.35 10.14
C PHE A 214 17.47 -11.80 9.25
N VAL A 215 16.71 -10.82 9.74
CA VAL A 215 15.73 -10.09 8.92
C VAL A 215 16.17 -8.63 8.84
N ASP A 216 16.51 -8.20 7.64
CA ASP A 216 16.93 -6.83 7.38
C ASP A 216 15.70 -5.94 7.18
N CYS A 217 15.41 -5.10 8.18
CA CYS A 217 14.40 -4.05 8.18
C CYS A 217 15.06 -2.66 8.34
N SER A 218 16.32 -2.52 7.94
CA SER A 218 17.17 -1.33 8.16
C SER A 218 16.85 -0.14 7.19
N GLY A 219 15.71 -0.20 6.49
CA GLY A 219 15.27 0.84 5.59
C GLY A 219 16.05 0.86 4.27
N PHE A 220 16.10 2.00 3.60
CA PHE A 220 16.78 2.17 2.30
C PHE A 220 18.25 1.75 2.32
N ARG A 221 18.89 1.77 3.49
CA ARG A 221 20.29 1.37 3.64
C ARG A 221 20.54 -0.08 3.26
N GLY A 222 19.61 -1.00 3.60
CA GLY A 222 19.79 -2.43 3.40
C GLY A 222 21.08 -2.90 4.06
N LEU A 223 21.26 -2.60 5.35
CA LEU A 223 22.53 -2.78 6.06
C LEU A 223 23.10 -4.20 5.93
N LEU A 224 22.24 -5.21 6.06
CA LEU A 224 22.64 -6.59 5.95
C LEU A 224 22.58 -7.08 4.50
N ILE A 225 21.44 -6.88 3.86
CA ILE A 225 21.20 -7.48 2.53
C ILE A 225 22.04 -6.83 1.43
N GLU A 226 22.28 -5.51 1.51
CA GLU A 226 23.06 -4.80 0.48
C GLU A 226 24.46 -4.45 0.92
N GLN A 227 24.62 -3.69 2.03
CA GLN A 227 25.94 -3.21 2.41
C GLN A 227 26.87 -4.35 2.81
N THR A 228 26.34 -5.42 3.39
CA THR A 228 27.14 -6.58 3.82
C THR A 228 27.14 -7.69 2.78
N LEU A 229 25.96 -8.14 2.32
CA LEU A 229 25.83 -9.31 1.45
C LEU A 229 25.83 -8.99 -0.05
N GLN A 230 25.71 -7.72 -0.43
CA GLN A 230 25.79 -7.24 -1.82
C GLN A 230 24.75 -7.92 -2.75
N ALA A 231 23.50 -7.97 -2.29
CA ALA A 231 22.39 -8.58 -3.04
C ALA A 231 22.11 -7.92 -4.41
N GLY A 232 22.57 -6.68 -4.59
CA GLY A 232 22.36 -5.86 -5.77
C GLY A 232 20.94 -5.25 -5.84
N PHE A 233 20.81 -4.19 -6.60
CA PHE A 233 19.57 -3.44 -6.77
C PHE A 233 19.18 -3.32 -8.24
N GLU A 234 17.90 -3.42 -8.54
CA GLU A 234 17.33 -3.17 -9.86
C GLU A 234 16.55 -1.85 -9.80
N ASP A 235 17.04 -0.87 -10.51
CA ASP A 235 16.50 0.50 -10.55
C ASP A 235 15.35 0.58 -11.55
N TRP A 236 14.17 1.05 -11.10
CA TRP A 236 12.96 1.18 -11.91
C TRP A 236 12.58 2.64 -12.22
N ARG A 237 13.51 3.60 -12.04
CA ARG A 237 13.25 5.02 -12.37
C ARG A 237 12.99 5.29 -13.85
N ASN A 238 13.30 4.32 -14.73
CA ASN A 238 12.87 4.34 -16.13
C ASN A 238 11.34 4.18 -16.31
N TRP A 239 10.64 3.66 -15.31
CA TRP A 239 9.17 3.50 -15.26
C TRP A 239 8.51 4.42 -14.23
N LEU A 240 9.16 4.66 -13.11
CA LEU A 240 8.69 5.48 -11.98
C LEU A 240 9.71 6.60 -11.72
N PRO A 241 9.58 7.74 -12.39
CA PRO A 241 10.67 8.71 -12.51
C PRO A 241 10.90 9.57 -11.28
N CYS A 242 10.01 9.54 -10.29
CA CYS A 242 10.20 10.29 -9.05
C CYS A 242 11.30 9.67 -8.18
N ASP A 243 12.10 10.54 -7.53
CA ASP A 243 13.25 10.13 -6.72
C ASP A 243 13.38 10.91 -5.41
N ARG A 244 12.43 11.82 -5.15
CA ARG A 244 12.38 12.67 -3.96
C ARG A 244 10.98 12.71 -3.37
N ALA A 245 10.93 12.90 -2.06
CA ALA A 245 9.71 13.32 -1.39
C ALA A 245 10.01 14.32 -0.27
N LEU A 246 9.03 15.15 0.02
CA LEU A 246 8.97 15.98 1.22
C LEU A 246 7.74 15.56 2.01
N ALA A 247 7.85 15.52 3.33
CA ALA A 247 6.75 15.18 4.22
C ALA A 247 6.59 16.22 5.32
N VAL A 248 5.36 16.68 5.53
CA VAL A 248 5.04 17.67 6.60
C VAL A 248 3.66 17.37 7.19
N PRO A 249 3.53 17.29 8.51
CA PRO A 249 2.23 17.28 9.16
C PRO A 249 1.60 18.67 9.14
N SER A 250 0.26 18.74 9.04
CA SER A 250 -0.50 19.99 9.23
C SER A 250 -1.60 19.80 10.26
N ALA A 251 -2.15 20.90 10.77
CA ALA A 251 -3.39 20.88 11.51
C ALA A 251 -4.48 20.14 10.71
N PRO A 252 -5.48 19.54 11.38
CA PRO A 252 -6.54 18.81 10.71
C PRO A 252 -7.24 19.67 9.65
N ALA A 253 -7.60 19.07 8.51
CA ALA A 253 -8.47 19.71 7.55
C ALA A 253 -9.90 19.89 8.10
N SER A 254 -10.68 20.78 7.49
CA SER A 254 -12.07 21.08 7.91
C SER A 254 -13.01 19.87 7.79
N ALA A 255 -12.67 18.87 6.98
CA ALA A 255 -13.44 17.64 6.80
C ALA A 255 -12.54 16.41 6.86
N MET A 256 -12.90 15.45 7.71
CA MET A 256 -12.21 14.17 7.86
C MET A 256 -12.70 13.20 6.77
N ARG A 257 -12.06 13.26 5.59
CA ARG A 257 -12.44 12.44 4.44
C ARG A 257 -12.09 10.97 4.69
N PRO A 258 -12.98 10.01 4.36
CA PRO A 258 -12.68 8.56 4.48
C PRO A 258 -11.89 8.05 3.27
N TYR A 259 -10.92 8.78 2.79
CA TYR A 259 -10.05 8.40 1.67
C TYR A 259 -8.75 9.21 1.65
N THR A 260 -7.71 8.62 1.07
CA THR A 260 -6.46 9.34 0.75
C THR A 260 -6.68 10.20 -0.48
N GLN A 261 -6.07 11.37 -0.55
CA GLN A 261 -5.99 12.15 -1.79
C GLN A 261 -4.60 12.03 -2.39
N ALA A 262 -4.55 11.78 -3.71
CA ALA A 262 -3.36 11.81 -4.53
C ALA A 262 -3.56 12.92 -5.59
N ASN A 263 -2.89 14.06 -5.39
CA ASN A 263 -3.08 15.26 -6.22
C ASN A 263 -1.89 15.41 -7.15
N ALA A 264 -2.07 15.27 -8.47
CA ALA A 264 -1.01 15.46 -9.45
C ALA A 264 -0.49 16.91 -9.42
N ARG A 265 0.82 17.08 -9.62
CA ARG A 265 1.53 18.36 -9.60
C ARG A 265 2.43 18.46 -10.85
N PRO A 266 3.02 19.62 -11.14
CA PRO A 266 3.82 19.82 -12.36
C PRO A 266 4.95 18.82 -12.58
N ALA A 267 5.56 18.27 -11.50
CA ALA A 267 6.68 17.34 -11.59
C ALA A 267 6.54 16.15 -10.61
N GLY A 268 5.33 15.71 -10.34
CA GLY A 268 5.04 14.63 -9.39
C GLY A 268 3.63 14.70 -8.84
N TRP A 269 3.45 14.38 -7.55
CA TRP A 269 2.13 14.36 -6.91
C TRP A 269 2.23 14.55 -5.40
N GLN A 270 1.13 14.97 -4.77
CA GLN A 270 1.04 15.19 -3.33
C GLN A 270 0.00 14.26 -2.72
N TRP A 271 0.34 13.65 -1.57
CA TRP A 271 -0.63 12.92 -0.78
C TRP A 271 -1.21 13.76 0.35
N ARG A 272 -2.45 13.46 0.74
CA ARG A 272 -3.10 13.92 1.97
C ARG A 272 -3.75 12.75 2.67
N ILE A 273 -3.39 12.53 3.92
CA ILE A 273 -3.82 11.42 4.77
C ILE A 273 -4.45 12.01 6.02
N PRO A 274 -5.78 12.00 6.14
CA PRO A 274 -6.46 12.54 7.31
C PRO A 274 -6.33 11.60 8.51
N LEU A 275 -5.85 12.14 9.63
CA LEU A 275 -5.85 11.50 10.94
C LEU A 275 -6.76 12.29 11.89
N GLN A 276 -7.08 11.73 13.07
CA GLN A 276 -7.97 12.39 14.01
C GLN A 276 -7.39 13.71 14.58
N HIS A 277 -6.06 13.78 14.72
CA HIS A 277 -5.35 14.91 15.36
C HIS A 277 -4.54 15.78 14.41
N ARG A 278 -4.31 15.33 13.16
CA ARG A 278 -3.51 16.03 12.15
C ARG A 278 -3.81 15.52 10.75
N THR A 279 -3.30 16.18 9.75
CA THR A 279 -3.22 15.64 8.38
C THR A 279 -1.76 15.35 8.04
N GLY A 280 -1.48 14.14 7.56
CA GLY A 280 -0.20 13.79 6.96
C GLY A 280 -0.17 14.24 5.51
N ASN A 281 0.80 15.09 5.15
CA ASN A 281 0.96 15.58 3.79
C ASN A 281 2.35 15.26 3.28
N GLY A 282 2.48 15.13 1.97
CA GLY A 282 3.78 15.08 1.34
C GLY A 282 3.72 15.28 -0.16
N HIS A 283 4.89 15.49 -0.73
CA HIS A 283 5.10 15.76 -2.15
C HIS A 283 6.16 14.81 -2.69
N VAL A 284 5.76 13.89 -3.53
CA VAL A 284 6.65 13.03 -4.33
C VAL A 284 6.94 13.77 -5.64
N TYR A 285 8.21 13.91 -5.99
CA TYR A 285 8.61 14.66 -7.20
C TYR A 285 9.87 14.11 -7.86
N CYS A 286 10.06 14.49 -9.12
CA CYS A 286 11.23 14.16 -9.90
C CYS A 286 12.23 15.31 -9.85
N SER A 287 13.41 15.07 -9.27
CA SER A 287 14.44 16.09 -9.08
C SER A 287 15.04 16.63 -10.39
N GLU A 288 14.85 15.94 -11.52
CA GLU A 288 15.21 16.43 -12.85
C GLU A 288 14.30 17.58 -13.33
N HIS A 289 13.11 17.73 -12.72
CA HIS A 289 12.08 18.66 -13.19
C HIS A 289 11.62 19.67 -12.12
N MET A 290 12.05 19.52 -10.87
CA MET A 290 11.68 20.40 -9.76
C MET A 290 12.77 20.36 -8.69
N SER A 291 13.18 21.51 -8.18
CA SER A 291 14.11 21.61 -7.05
C SER A 291 13.45 21.28 -5.72
N ASP A 292 14.26 21.00 -4.69
CA ASP A 292 13.78 20.71 -3.34
C ASP A 292 13.02 21.92 -2.75
N ASP A 293 13.49 23.16 -3.02
CA ASP A 293 12.87 24.41 -2.54
C ASP A 293 11.51 24.66 -3.23
N GLU A 294 11.44 24.51 -4.56
CA GLU A 294 10.17 24.62 -5.30
C GLU A 294 9.13 23.61 -4.82
N ALA A 295 9.57 22.37 -4.55
CA ALA A 295 8.71 21.32 -4.03
C ALA A 295 8.21 21.63 -2.62
N ALA A 296 9.06 22.18 -1.75
CA ALA A 296 8.71 22.60 -0.40
C ALA A 296 7.70 23.76 -0.42
N ASP A 297 7.95 24.80 -1.20
CA ASP A 297 7.05 25.93 -1.37
C ASP A 297 5.67 25.49 -1.88
N MET A 298 5.65 24.62 -2.89
CA MET A 298 4.41 24.08 -3.45
C MET A 298 3.64 23.26 -2.42
N LEU A 299 4.33 22.42 -1.64
CA LEU A 299 3.71 21.62 -0.58
C LEU A 299 3.09 22.52 0.48
N LEU A 300 3.84 23.48 1.02
CA LEU A 300 3.38 24.39 2.07
C LEU A 300 2.19 25.24 1.63
N ARG A 301 2.18 25.76 0.41
CA ARG A 301 1.05 26.54 -0.14
C ARG A 301 -0.21 25.70 -0.36
N SER A 302 -0.09 24.39 -0.48
CA SER A 302 -1.21 23.48 -0.77
C SER A 302 -1.84 22.86 0.48
N LEU A 303 -1.33 23.13 1.68
CA LEU A 303 -1.87 22.57 2.92
C LEU A 303 -3.27 23.12 3.22
N ASP A 304 -4.16 22.24 3.71
CA ASP A 304 -5.52 22.65 4.14
C ASP A 304 -5.52 23.27 5.56
N GLY A 305 -4.45 23.08 6.34
CA GLY A 305 -4.27 23.60 7.69
C GLY A 305 -2.85 24.09 7.91
N ALA A 306 -2.60 24.77 9.02
CA ALA A 306 -1.26 25.27 9.38
C ALA A 306 -0.23 24.12 9.46
N ALA A 307 0.96 24.30 8.91
CA ALA A 307 2.05 23.35 9.05
C ALA A 307 2.44 23.16 10.52
N LEU A 308 2.66 21.92 10.95
CA LEU A 308 3.08 21.56 12.31
C LEU A 308 4.59 21.26 12.41
N GLY A 309 5.36 21.70 11.44
CA GLY A 309 6.81 21.54 11.37
C GLY A 309 7.36 21.87 10.00
N GLU A 310 8.66 21.71 9.84
CA GLU A 310 9.34 21.89 8.55
C GLU A 310 9.20 20.64 7.67
N PRO A 311 9.12 20.80 6.32
CA PRO A 311 9.14 19.69 5.40
C PRO A 311 10.41 18.85 5.54
N LYS A 312 10.26 17.53 5.76
CA LYS A 312 11.39 16.60 5.90
C LYS A 312 11.72 15.97 4.56
N PRO A 313 12.95 16.11 4.06
CA PRO A 313 13.36 15.52 2.78
C PRO A 313 13.59 14.02 2.91
N ILE A 314 13.13 13.28 1.88
CA ILE A 314 13.32 11.85 1.72
C ILE A 314 13.87 11.62 0.30
N ARG A 315 14.98 10.91 0.20
CA ARG A 315 15.59 10.51 -1.08
C ARG A 315 15.38 9.02 -1.27
N PHE A 316 14.97 8.61 -2.46
CA PHE A 316 14.73 7.21 -2.76
C PHE A 316 15.02 6.87 -4.22
N ALA A 317 15.10 5.58 -4.51
CA ALA A 317 15.00 5.05 -5.86
C ALA A 317 13.88 4.03 -5.88
N ALA A 318 12.93 4.15 -6.82
CA ALA A 318 11.98 3.09 -7.08
C ALA A 318 12.72 1.86 -7.60
N GLY A 319 12.45 0.69 -7.05
CA GLY A 319 13.14 -0.53 -7.45
C GLY A 319 13.10 -1.62 -6.38
N ILE A 320 13.83 -2.69 -6.65
CA ILE A 320 13.85 -3.90 -5.83
C ILE A 320 15.27 -4.48 -5.72
N ARG A 321 15.56 -5.16 -4.62
CA ARG A 321 16.79 -5.97 -4.54
C ARG A 321 16.71 -7.12 -5.53
N ARG A 322 17.87 -7.46 -6.15
CA ARG A 322 17.93 -8.60 -7.07
C ARG A 322 17.70 -9.92 -6.35
N GLN A 323 18.16 -10.00 -5.09
CA GLN A 323 17.86 -11.10 -4.16
C GLN A 323 17.30 -10.52 -2.86
N LEU A 324 16.10 -10.96 -2.50
CA LEU A 324 15.37 -10.51 -1.30
C LEU A 324 15.65 -11.42 -0.11
N TRP A 325 16.00 -12.65 -0.39
CA TRP A 325 16.55 -13.62 0.55
C TRP A 325 17.89 -14.12 0.00
N LEU A 326 18.96 -13.85 0.74
CA LEU A 326 20.32 -14.25 0.40
C LEU A 326 20.98 -14.89 1.61
N ARG A 327 21.45 -16.14 1.50
CA ARG A 327 22.02 -16.90 2.60
C ARG A 327 21.03 -17.00 3.78
N ASN A 328 21.43 -16.55 4.97
CA ASN A 328 20.56 -16.49 6.16
C ASN A 328 19.99 -15.10 6.44
N CYS A 329 19.84 -14.26 5.42
CA CYS A 329 19.29 -12.92 5.55
C CYS A 329 18.11 -12.71 4.61
N VAL A 330 16.99 -12.23 5.16
CA VAL A 330 15.77 -11.86 4.43
C VAL A 330 15.54 -10.36 4.55
N ALA A 331 15.40 -9.65 3.45
CA ALA A 331 15.06 -8.25 3.43
C ALA A 331 13.53 -8.05 3.45
N ILE A 332 13.03 -7.18 4.32
CA ILE A 332 11.62 -6.85 4.44
C ILE A 332 11.42 -5.33 4.58
N GLY A 333 10.44 -4.80 3.87
CA GLY A 333 10.17 -3.37 3.82
C GLY A 333 11.13 -2.62 2.89
N LEU A 334 11.55 -1.42 3.27
CA LEU A 334 12.38 -0.55 2.42
C LEU A 334 13.77 -1.13 2.11
N SER A 335 14.27 -2.10 2.88
CA SER A 335 15.50 -2.83 2.59
C SER A 335 15.35 -3.80 1.42
N ALA A 336 14.14 -4.34 1.21
CA ALA A 336 13.80 -5.22 0.09
C ALA A 336 13.61 -4.47 -1.23
N GLY A 337 13.01 -3.30 -1.17
CA GLY A 337 12.71 -2.46 -2.32
C GLY A 337 11.78 -1.32 -1.95
N PHE A 338 11.55 -0.42 -2.89
CA PHE A 338 10.65 0.71 -2.70
C PHE A 338 9.83 1.00 -3.96
N LEU A 339 8.55 1.26 -3.72
CA LEU A 339 7.61 1.80 -4.69
C LEU A 339 6.93 3.02 -4.06
N GLU A 340 6.68 4.03 -4.87
CA GLU A 340 5.97 5.22 -4.42
C GLU A 340 4.65 4.84 -3.73
N PRO A 341 4.24 5.54 -2.65
CA PRO A 341 3.07 5.18 -1.86
C PRO A 341 1.74 5.57 -2.53
N LEU A 342 1.70 5.70 -3.85
CA LEU A 342 0.55 6.13 -4.65
C LEU A 342 -0.70 5.28 -4.40
N GLU A 343 -0.53 3.97 -4.27
CA GLU A 343 -1.61 3.01 -3.98
C GLU A 343 -1.52 2.42 -2.56
N SER A 344 -0.71 3.03 -1.68
CA SER A 344 -0.61 2.68 -0.25
C SER A 344 -0.18 1.24 0.01
N THR A 345 0.73 0.71 -0.80
CA THR A 345 1.17 -0.70 -0.76
C THR A 345 2.34 -0.98 0.18
N ALA A 346 3.01 0.05 0.75
CA ALA A 346 4.22 -0.13 1.54
C ALA A 346 4.04 -1.10 2.73
N ILE A 347 3.00 -0.90 3.55
CA ILE A 347 2.70 -1.77 4.68
C ILE A 347 2.27 -3.18 4.22
N HIS A 348 1.56 -3.27 3.11
CA HIS A 348 1.17 -4.57 2.53
C HIS A 348 2.39 -5.38 2.11
N LEU A 349 3.38 -4.78 1.46
CA LEU A 349 4.61 -5.47 1.04
C LEU A 349 5.43 -5.98 2.24
N ILE A 350 5.40 -5.27 3.37
CA ILE A 350 5.94 -5.77 4.64
C ILE A 350 5.16 -7.00 5.08
N GLN A 351 3.84 -6.90 5.16
CA GLN A 351 2.95 -7.98 5.61
C GLN A 351 3.11 -9.23 4.75
N SER A 352 3.10 -9.09 3.43
CA SER A 352 3.23 -10.22 2.51
C SER A 352 4.62 -10.87 2.59
N GLY A 353 5.68 -10.06 2.73
CA GLY A 353 7.04 -10.55 2.95
C GLY A 353 7.16 -11.40 4.21
N VAL A 354 6.61 -10.92 5.34
CA VAL A 354 6.61 -11.68 6.61
C VAL A 354 5.77 -12.96 6.49
N SER A 355 4.59 -12.88 5.86
CA SER A 355 3.71 -14.04 5.68
C SER A 355 4.38 -15.13 4.84
N ARG A 356 5.09 -14.75 3.77
CA ARG A 356 5.87 -15.69 2.95
C ARG A 356 7.07 -16.27 3.70
N LEU A 357 7.76 -15.45 4.51
CA LEU A 357 8.83 -15.95 5.37
C LEU A 357 8.29 -17.01 6.35
N LEU A 358 7.13 -16.81 6.95
CA LEU A 358 6.49 -17.81 7.80
C LEU A 358 6.14 -19.10 7.03
N ALA A 359 5.56 -18.97 5.85
CA ALA A 359 5.16 -20.11 5.02
C ALA A 359 6.37 -20.94 4.54
N LEU A 360 7.51 -20.29 4.35
CA LEU A 360 8.78 -20.89 3.87
C LEU A 360 9.85 -20.90 4.97
N PHE A 361 9.44 -20.93 6.24
CA PHE A 361 10.38 -20.80 7.37
C PHE A 361 11.44 -21.90 7.31
N PRO A 362 12.76 -21.53 7.34
CA PRO A 362 13.82 -22.49 7.09
C PRO A 362 14.23 -23.26 8.36
N ASP A 363 15.03 -24.28 8.16
CA ASP A 363 15.98 -24.79 9.13
C ASP A 363 17.39 -24.20 8.88
N ARG A 364 18.40 -24.63 9.65
CA ARG A 364 19.79 -24.15 9.49
C ARG A 364 20.47 -24.63 8.19
N GLY A 365 19.82 -25.50 7.42
CA GLY A 365 20.30 -25.92 6.11
C GLY A 365 20.04 -24.91 5.01
N PHE A 366 19.07 -24.01 5.20
CA PHE A 366 18.67 -22.97 4.24
C PHE A 366 18.51 -23.52 2.83
N ASP A 367 17.58 -24.49 2.69
CA ASP A 367 17.34 -25.17 1.41
C ASP A 367 17.16 -24.14 0.28
N PRO A 368 17.93 -24.25 -0.82
CA PRO A 368 17.85 -23.32 -1.95
C PRO A 368 16.45 -23.18 -2.55
N ALA A 369 15.63 -24.24 -2.53
CA ALA A 369 14.28 -24.21 -3.06
C ALA A 369 13.36 -23.24 -2.30
N LEU A 370 13.54 -23.12 -0.95
CA LEU A 370 12.80 -22.14 -0.15
C LEU A 370 13.21 -20.71 -0.51
N ILE A 371 14.51 -20.48 -0.64
CA ILE A 371 15.09 -19.17 -0.99
C ILE A 371 14.63 -18.75 -2.38
N GLU A 372 14.71 -19.64 -3.36
CA GLU A 372 14.28 -19.37 -4.73
C GLU A 372 12.78 -19.05 -4.80
N GLN A 373 11.96 -19.86 -4.11
CA GLN A 373 10.51 -19.66 -4.09
C GLN A 373 10.13 -18.33 -3.46
N TYR A 374 10.78 -17.94 -2.34
CA TYR A 374 10.58 -16.65 -1.70
C TYR A 374 10.93 -15.50 -2.65
N ASN A 375 12.15 -15.54 -3.20
CA ASN A 375 12.64 -14.51 -4.12
C ASN A 375 11.72 -14.34 -5.33
N ARG A 376 11.27 -15.44 -5.93
CA ARG A 376 10.38 -15.42 -7.09
C ARG A 376 9.02 -14.80 -6.76
N LYS A 377 8.39 -15.21 -5.66
CA LYS A 377 7.04 -14.73 -5.29
C LYS A 377 7.03 -13.29 -4.85
N VAL A 378 8.05 -12.84 -4.09
CA VAL A 378 8.14 -11.43 -3.68
C VAL A 378 8.45 -10.54 -4.88
N ARG A 379 9.36 -10.95 -5.77
CA ARG A 379 9.66 -10.21 -7.01
C ARG A 379 8.40 -10.06 -7.86
N GLN A 380 7.67 -11.13 -8.08
CA GLN A 380 6.42 -11.11 -8.88
C GLN A 380 5.42 -10.08 -8.34
N GLU A 381 5.22 -10.04 -7.01
CA GLU A 381 4.31 -9.08 -6.39
C GLU A 381 4.78 -7.63 -6.58
N TYR A 382 6.09 -7.36 -6.38
CA TYR A 382 6.65 -6.02 -6.63
C TYR A 382 6.47 -5.57 -8.08
N GLU A 383 6.70 -6.47 -9.05
CA GLU A 383 6.52 -6.19 -10.47
C GLU A 383 5.06 -5.90 -10.82
N GLN A 384 4.12 -6.66 -10.27
CA GLN A 384 2.68 -6.44 -10.46
C GLN A 384 2.23 -5.10 -9.85
N VAL A 385 2.73 -4.74 -8.66
CA VAL A 385 2.46 -3.43 -8.05
C VAL A 385 3.09 -2.31 -8.88
N ARG A 386 4.35 -2.46 -9.33
CA ARG A 386 5.00 -1.51 -10.24
C ARG A 386 4.15 -1.25 -11.48
N ASP A 387 3.68 -2.29 -12.14
CA ASP A 387 2.90 -2.20 -13.38
C ASP A 387 1.60 -1.42 -13.16
N PHE A 388 0.94 -1.62 -12.01
CA PHE A 388 -0.23 -0.84 -11.64
C PHE A 388 0.09 0.64 -11.38
N LEU A 389 1.23 0.95 -10.75
CA LEU A 389 1.68 2.33 -10.58
C LEU A 389 2.04 3.00 -11.92
N VAL A 390 2.72 2.26 -12.80
CA VAL A 390 3.08 2.74 -14.15
C VAL A 390 1.83 3.09 -14.95
N LEU A 391 0.72 2.35 -14.78
CA LEU A 391 -0.56 2.67 -15.41
C LEU A 391 -0.99 4.10 -15.13
N HIS A 392 -0.90 4.57 -13.87
CA HIS A 392 -1.32 5.93 -13.50
C HIS A 392 -0.54 7.01 -14.25
N TYR A 393 0.78 6.86 -14.36
CA TYR A 393 1.65 7.80 -15.07
C TYR A 393 1.47 7.71 -16.58
N ARG A 394 1.46 6.51 -17.12
CA ARG A 394 1.46 6.26 -18.57
C ARG A 394 0.13 6.57 -19.24
N ALA A 395 -0.98 6.38 -18.51
CA ALA A 395 -2.33 6.64 -19.02
C ALA A 395 -2.75 8.11 -18.96
N SER A 396 -2.01 8.96 -18.23
CA SER A 396 -2.29 10.40 -18.13
C SER A 396 -2.35 11.06 -19.50
N GLU A 397 -3.38 11.90 -19.71
CA GLU A 397 -3.53 12.75 -20.89
C GLU A 397 -2.73 14.07 -20.77
N ARG A 398 -2.13 14.34 -19.62
CA ARG A 398 -1.37 15.56 -19.35
C ARG A 398 -0.14 15.67 -20.22
N ARG A 399 0.08 16.87 -20.76
CA ARG A 399 1.26 17.24 -21.60
C ARG A 399 1.74 18.66 -21.27
N ASP A 400 1.16 19.24 -20.24
CA ASP A 400 1.36 20.63 -19.82
C ASP A 400 2.80 20.91 -19.37
N THR A 401 3.48 19.92 -18.75
CA THR A 401 4.85 20.06 -18.26
C THR A 401 5.82 19.07 -18.93
N PRO A 402 7.15 19.31 -18.86
CA PRO A 402 8.15 18.35 -19.33
C PRO A 402 8.04 16.98 -18.63
N PHE A 403 7.75 16.98 -17.33
CA PHE A 403 7.54 15.76 -16.56
C PHE A 403 6.38 14.91 -17.11
N TRP A 404 5.20 15.50 -17.32
CA TRP A 404 4.05 14.76 -17.82
C TRP A 404 4.22 14.32 -19.28
N ARG A 405 4.95 15.10 -20.10
CA ARG A 405 5.36 14.65 -21.46
C ARG A 405 6.28 13.41 -21.38
N ARG A 406 7.23 13.40 -20.44
CA ARG A 406 8.08 12.23 -20.17
C ARG A 406 7.24 11.03 -19.73
N CYS A 407 6.32 11.21 -18.77
CA CYS A 407 5.44 10.14 -18.28
C CYS A 407 4.61 9.50 -19.40
N ALA A 408 4.11 10.30 -20.33
CA ALA A 408 3.39 9.81 -21.50
C ALA A 408 4.25 8.98 -22.48
N ALA A 409 5.55 9.16 -22.46
CA ALA A 409 6.51 8.47 -23.31
C ALA A 409 7.22 7.29 -22.60
N LEU A 410 6.88 7.02 -21.32
CA LEU A 410 7.48 5.91 -20.57
C LEU A 410 7.30 4.56 -21.29
N PRO A 411 8.30 3.69 -21.26
CA PRO A 411 8.14 2.32 -21.73
C PRO A 411 7.05 1.63 -20.89
N VAL A 412 6.27 0.78 -21.52
CA VAL A 412 5.21 0.03 -20.82
C VAL A 412 5.72 -1.38 -20.56
N PRO A 413 5.70 -1.87 -19.32
CA PRO A 413 5.99 -3.28 -19.04
C PRO A 413 5.09 -4.19 -19.85
N GLU A 414 5.62 -5.34 -20.32
CA GLU A 414 4.90 -6.25 -21.23
C GLU A 414 3.57 -6.74 -20.63
N GLY A 415 3.55 -7.08 -19.34
CA GLY A 415 2.33 -7.51 -18.65
C GLY A 415 1.25 -6.43 -18.65
N LEU A 416 1.63 -5.18 -18.35
CA LEU A 416 0.72 -4.04 -18.42
C LEU A 416 0.23 -3.79 -19.85
N GLN A 417 1.10 -3.87 -20.85
CA GLN A 417 0.72 -3.65 -22.25
C GLN A 417 -0.34 -4.67 -22.71
N ARG A 418 -0.13 -5.97 -22.42
CA ARG A 418 -1.11 -7.03 -22.73
C ARG A 418 -2.47 -6.74 -22.08
N LYS A 419 -2.48 -6.36 -20.80
CA LYS A 419 -3.70 -6.03 -20.05
C LYS A 419 -4.44 -4.83 -20.63
N LEU A 420 -3.72 -3.78 -21.01
CA LEU A 420 -4.27 -2.59 -21.67
C LEU A 420 -4.86 -2.90 -23.04
N ASP A 421 -4.19 -3.71 -23.85
CA ASP A 421 -4.64 -4.06 -25.21
C ASP A 421 -5.89 -4.92 -25.15
N LEU A 422 -5.94 -5.89 -24.24
CA LEU A 422 -7.12 -6.71 -24.00
C LEU A 422 -8.32 -5.87 -23.56
N PHE A 423 -8.12 -5.00 -22.57
CA PHE A 423 -9.18 -4.12 -22.07
C PHE A 423 -9.71 -3.18 -23.16
N ARG A 424 -8.82 -2.51 -23.90
CA ARG A 424 -9.21 -1.64 -25.02
C ARG A 424 -9.98 -2.38 -26.11
N ALA A 425 -9.60 -3.63 -26.37
CA ALA A 425 -10.27 -4.43 -27.41
C ALA A 425 -11.65 -4.92 -27.00
N THR A 426 -11.83 -5.34 -25.75
CA THR A 426 -12.96 -6.18 -25.34
C THR A 426 -13.63 -5.77 -24.03
N GLY A 427 -13.03 -4.92 -23.21
CA GLY A 427 -13.48 -4.63 -21.84
C GLY A 427 -13.19 -5.73 -20.84
N GLN A 428 -12.47 -6.79 -21.22
CA GLN A 428 -12.09 -7.89 -20.34
C GLN A 428 -10.85 -7.54 -19.53
N ILE A 429 -10.84 -7.97 -18.28
CA ILE A 429 -9.72 -7.85 -17.35
C ILE A 429 -9.58 -9.21 -16.67
N PHE A 430 -8.35 -9.71 -16.58
CA PHE A 430 -8.03 -10.94 -15.85
C PHE A 430 -6.88 -10.66 -14.88
N ARG A 431 -7.00 -11.18 -13.67
CA ARG A 431 -5.87 -11.27 -12.73
C ARG A 431 -4.91 -12.35 -13.19
N GLU A 432 -3.64 -12.09 -13.01
CA GLU A 432 -2.58 -13.06 -13.23
C GLU A 432 -2.09 -13.57 -11.87
N ASP A 433 -2.23 -14.86 -11.60
CA ASP A 433 -1.90 -15.49 -10.31
C ASP A 433 -2.59 -14.81 -9.09
N GLU A 434 -1.78 -14.58 -8.05
CA GLU A 434 -2.20 -13.93 -6.79
C GLU A 434 -2.05 -12.39 -6.83
N GLU A 435 -2.30 -11.78 -7.97
CA GLU A 435 -2.17 -10.33 -8.16
C GLU A 435 -2.94 -9.54 -7.09
N LEU A 436 -2.28 -8.56 -6.48
CA LEU A 436 -2.85 -7.75 -5.39
C LEU A 436 -4.09 -6.97 -5.84
N PHE A 437 -3.98 -6.30 -6.98
CA PHE A 437 -5.06 -5.48 -7.52
C PHE A 437 -6.05 -6.35 -8.28
N THR A 438 -7.31 -6.29 -7.85
CA THR A 438 -8.41 -7.04 -8.45
C THR A 438 -8.81 -6.46 -9.81
N GLU A 439 -9.62 -7.19 -10.56
CA GLU A 439 -10.23 -6.70 -11.81
C GLU A 439 -10.97 -5.38 -11.59
N GLN A 440 -11.58 -5.20 -10.40
CA GLN A 440 -12.29 -3.97 -10.02
C GLN A 440 -11.33 -2.79 -9.84
N SER A 441 -10.14 -3.03 -9.32
CA SER A 441 -9.09 -2.01 -9.21
C SER A 441 -8.61 -1.54 -10.58
N TRP A 442 -8.26 -2.50 -11.45
CA TRP A 442 -7.87 -2.22 -12.83
C TRP A 442 -8.95 -1.47 -13.60
N LEU A 443 -10.22 -1.90 -13.48
CA LEU A 443 -11.37 -1.25 -14.13
C LEU A 443 -11.48 0.21 -13.72
N GLN A 444 -11.48 0.48 -12.42
CA GLN A 444 -11.66 1.84 -11.91
C GLN A 444 -10.54 2.79 -12.35
N VAL A 445 -9.28 2.34 -12.31
CA VAL A 445 -8.15 3.17 -12.72
C VAL A 445 -8.12 3.35 -14.23
N MET A 446 -8.34 2.32 -15.04
CA MET A 446 -8.39 2.45 -16.50
C MET A 446 -9.50 3.42 -16.93
N VAL A 447 -10.71 3.25 -16.41
CA VAL A 447 -11.85 4.13 -16.71
C VAL A 447 -11.59 5.55 -16.19
N GLY A 448 -11.06 5.69 -14.99
CA GLY A 448 -10.70 6.97 -14.38
C GLY A 448 -9.65 7.74 -15.18
N GLN A 449 -8.72 7.04 -15.78
CA GLN A 449 -7.71 7.58 -16.70
C GLN A 449 -8.23 7.76 -18.15
N GLY A 450 -9.53 7.50 -18.39
CA GLY A 450 -10.14 7.71 -19.69
C GLY A 450 -9.93 6.58 -20.69
N ILE A 451 -9.37 5.45 -20.26
CA ILE A 451 -9.24 4.27 -21.12
C ILE A 451 -10.59 3.56 -21.13
N LEU A 452 -11.23 3.55 -22.31
CA LEU A 452 -12.50 2.88 -22.53
C LEU A 452 -12.35 1.78 -23.59
N PRO A 453 -13.04 0.65 -23.43
CA PRO A 453 -13.09 -0.39 -24.43
C PRO A 453 -13.80 0.05 -25.72
N ARG A 454 -13.39 -0.51 -26.82
CA ARG A 454 -14.04 -0.28 -28.13
C ARG A 454 -15.42 -0.91 -28.22
N ARG A 455 -15.68 -1.95 -27.42
CA ARG A 455 -16.95 -2.71 -27.40
C ARG A 455 -17.18 -3.35 -26.04
N HIS A 456 -18.41 -3.63 -25.71
CA HIS A 456 -18.80 -4.53 -24.63
C HIS A 456 -18.87 -5.99 -25.13
N HIS A 457 -19.05 -6.93 -24.23
CA HIS A 457 -19.22 -8.34 -24.58
C HIS A 457 -20.61 -8.56 -25.23
N PRO A 458 -20.71 -9.29 -26.37
CA PRO A 458 -21.98 -9.48 -27.09
C PRO A 458 -23.10 -10.09 -26.23
N ALA A 459 -22.77 -10.97 -25.28
CA ALA A 459 -23.79 -11.54 -24.39
C ALA A 459 -24.54 -10.49 -23.56
N ALA A 460 -24.01 -9.28 -23.40
CA ALA A 460 -24.73 -8.20 -22.74
C ALA A 460 -25.93 -7.73 -23.58
N ASP A 461 -25.93 -7.93 -24.90
CA ASP A 461 -26.99 -7.55 -25.82
C ASP A 461 -28.24 -8.43 -25.71
N GLU A 462 -28.09 -9.64 -25.15
CA GLU A 462 -29.20 -10.57 -24.91
C GLU A 462 -30.19 -10.04 -23.85
N LEU A 463 -29.76 -9.13 -22.98
CA LEU A 463 -30.63 -8.52 -21.97
C LEU A 463 -31.49 -7.45 -22.64
N PRO A 464 -32.85 -7.53 -22.59
CA PRO A 464 -33.72 -6.49 -23.15
C PRO A 464 -33.41 -5.11 -22.55
N PRO A 465 -33.50 -4.00 -23.35
CA PRO A 465 -33.17 -2.65 -22.86
C PRO A 465 -33.88 -2.25 -21.56
N ALA A 466 -35.17 -2.57 -21.42
CA ALA A 466 -35.93 -2.25 -20.23
C ALA A 466 -35.41 -3.01 -18.99
N GLN A 467 -35.02 -4.27 -19.15
CA GLN A 467 -34.45 -5.08 -18.05
C GLN A 467 -33.03 -4.59 -17.69
N LEU A 468 -32.23 -4.13 -18.66
CA LEU A 468 -30.95 -3.52 -18.39
C LEU A 468 -31.12 -2.25 -17.54
N GLU A 469 -32.04 -1.36 -17.91
CA GLU A 469 -32.31 -0.13 -17.14
C GLU A 469 -32.82 -0.46 -15.73
N GLU A 470 -33.72 -1.42 -15.59
CA GLU A 470 -34.23 -1.89 -14.30
C GLU A 470 -33.09 -2.44 -13.43
N PHE A 471 -32.22 -3.29 -14.00
CA PHE A 471 -31.04 -3.85 -13.32
C PHE A 471 -30.11 -2.75 -12.81
N LEU A 472 -29.72 -1.83 -13.69
CA LEU A 472 -28.81 -0.74 -13.35
C LEU A 472 -29.43 0.24 -12.34
N SER A 473 -30.72 0.60 -12.50
CA SER A 473 -31.40 1.52 -11.59
C SER A 473 -31.60 0.90 -10.22
N THR A 474 -31.87 -0.40 -10.15
CA THR A 474 -32.03 -1.13 -8.88
C THR A 474 -30.73 -1.13 -8.07
N ILE A 475 -29.60 -1.44 -8.69
CA ILE A 475 -28.29 -1.37 -8.00
C ILE A 475 -28.05 0.03 -7.44
N ARG A 476 -28.26 1.08 -8.23
CA ARG A 476 -28.07 2.47 -7.78
C ARG A 476 -28.98 2.83 -6.60
N LYS A 477 -30.27 2.45 -6.67
CA LYS A 477 -31.23 2.71 -5.59
C LYS A 477 -30.82 2.03 -4.30
N VAL A 478 -30.41 0.76 -4.35
CA VAL A 478 -29.94 0.00 -3.19
C VAL A 478 -28.72 0.69 -2.56
N ILE A 479 -27.74 1.08 -3.38
CA ILE A 479 -26.53 1.77 -2.92
C ILE A 479 -26.87 3.12 -2.29
N CYS A 480 -27.67 3.96 -2.96
CA CYS A 480 -28.05 5.27 -2.44
C CYS A 480 -28.76 5.16 -1.09
N THR A 481 -29.76 4.27 -0.98
CA THR A 481 -30.48 4.04 0.27
C THR A 481 -29.57 3.54 1.41
N ALA A 482 -28.60 2.69 1.08
CA ALA A 482 -27.63 2.22 2.06
C ALA A 482 -26.75 3.38 2.58
N VAL A 483 -26.20 4.19 1.66
CA VAL A 483 -25.33 5.33 2.02
C VAL A 483 -26.07 6.37 2.86
N GLU A 484 -27.33 6.67 2.55
CA GLU A 484 -28.15 7.61 3.33
C GLU A 484 -28.31 7.22 4.79
N ARG A 485 -28.32 5.91 5.08
CA ARG A 485 -28.46 5.36 6.44
C ARG A 485 -27.16 5.32 7.23
N MET A 486 -25.99 5.40 6.57
CA MET A 486 -24.70 5.37 7.24
C MET A 486 -24.47 6.65 8.06
N ALA A 487 -23.72 6.54 9.15
CA ALA A 487 -23.24 7.69 9.91
C ALA A 487 -22.25 8.53 9.08
N SER A 488 -22.09 9.82 9.42
CA SER A 488 -20.93 10.55 8.92
C SER A 488 -19.65 9.90 9.46
N HIS A 489 -18.56 9.95 8.68
CA HIS A 489 -17.28 9.36 9.07
C HIS A 489 -16.78 9.89 10.42
N GLU A 490 -16.91 11.19 10.64
CA GLU A 490 -16.52 11.84 11.90
C GLU A 490 -17.35 11.31 13.09
N ARG A 491 -18.67 11.19 12.90
CA ARG A 491 -19.54 10.64 13.93
C ARG A 491 -19.21 9.18 14.22
N PHE A 492 -18.98 8.38 13.19
CA PHE A 492 -18.61 6.98 13.33
C PHE A 492 -17.32 6.80 14.14
N ILE A 493 -16.30 7.63 13.86
CA ILE A 493 -15.05 7.65 14.64
C ILE A 493 -15.29 8.06 16.08
N ALA A 494 -16.08 9.13 16.31
CA ALA A 494 -16.36 9.63 17.65
C ALA A 494 -17.09 8.59 18.52
N GLU A 495 -17.96 7.78 17.93
CA GLU A 495 -18.74 6.74 18.62
C GLU A 495 -17.94 5.46 18.90
N HIS A 496 -16.97 5.10 18.04
CA HIS A 496 -16.30 3.80 18.09
C HIS A 496 -14.82 3.83 18.46
N CYS A 497 -14.07 4.83 18.03
CA CYS A 497 -12.62 4.80 18.11
C CYS A 497 -11.96 6.19 18.30
N ALA A 498 -12.64 7.09 19.05
CA ALA A 498 -12.08 8.40 19.36
C ALA A 498 -10.71 8.28 20.04
N SER A 499 -9.73 9.05 19.54
CA SER A 499 -8.40 9.13 20.16
C SER A 499 -8.45 10.04 21.40
N ALA A 500 -7.73 9.63 22.44
CA ALA A 500 -7.52 10.48 23.62
C ALA A 500 -6.56 11.65 23.34
N GLN A 501 -5.81 11.60 22.25
CA GLN A 501 -4.94 12.69 21.79
C GLN A 501 -5.79 13.67 20.96
N ARG A 502 -6.28 14.71 21.60
CA ARG A 502 -6.91 15.86 20.95
C ARG A 502 -5.99 17.05 20.95
#